data_2b3f2e891ac06d5267ede1d4750b2e08
#
_entry.id   2b3f2e891ac06d5267ede1d4750b2e08
#
_cell.length_a   1.000
_cell.length_b   1.000
_cell.length_c   1.000
_cell.angle_alpha   90.00
_cell.angle_beta   90.00
_cell.angle_gamma   90.00
#
_symmetry.space_group_name_H-M   'P 1'
#
loop_
_entity.id
_entity.type
_entity.pdbx_description
1 polymer ?
#
loop_
_entity_poly.entity_id
_entity_poly.type
_entity_poly.pdbx_seq_one_letter_code
_entity_poly.pdbx_strand_id
1 'polypeptide(L)'
;MEVDRAARKRAREVLIVLTNVLPVPFPVRLRWRKLEGFGESLVSTKKDGTRSATIDLRLGMDPDLCSEVVCHEYAHILAWDYQGRNHDAVWGIAYAEVYKYVSGDH
;
A
#
# COMPACT_ATOMS: atom_id res chain seq x y z
N MET A 1 15.55 -11.55 -11.76
CA MET A 1 16.64 -10.57 -11.60
C MET A 1 16.71 -10.11 -10.15
N GLU A 2 17.91 -9.84 -9.69
CA GLU A 2 18.14 -9.49 -8.28
C GLU A 2 17.40 -8.23 -7.84
N VAL A 3 17.34 -7.20 -8.69
CA VAL A 3 16.65 -5.95 -8.38
C VAL A 3 15.17 -6.22 -8.13
N ASP A 4 14.54 -6.99 -9.02
CA ASP A 4 13.11 -7.34 -8.86
C ASP A 4 12.87 -8.17 -7.61
N ARG A 5 13.77 -9.11 -7.32
CA ARG A 5 13.64 -9.96 -6.14
C ARG A 5 13.73 -9.13 -4.86
N ALA A 6 14.73 -8.23 -4.79
CA ALA A 6 14.92 -7.36 -3.63
C ALA A 6 13.72 -6.42 -3.45
N ALA A 7 13.22 -5.86 -4.55
CA ALA A 7 12.06 -4.98 -4.52
C ALA A 7 10.81 -5.71 -4.01
N ARG A 8 10.58 -6.92 -4.52
CA ARG A 8 9.42 -7.74 -4.08
C ARG A 8 9.53 -8.12 -2.62
N LYS A 9 10.73 -8.48 -2.17
CA LYS A 9 10.97 -8.80 -0.77
C LYS A 9 10.69 -7.60 0.11
N ARG A 10 11.22 -6.44 -0.24
CA ARG A 10 11.01 -5.20 0.52
C ARG A 10 9.52 -4.84 0.59
N ALA A 11 8.82 -4.91 -0.53
CA ALA A 11 7.39 -4.58 -0.56
C ALA A 11 6.60 -5.51 0.37
N ARG A 12 6.89 -6.80 0.35
CA ARG A 12 6.20 -7.76 1.24
C ARG A 12 6.51 -7.48 2.70
N GLU A 13 7.77 -7.19 3.03
CA GLU A 13 8.16 -6.88 4.41
C GLU A 13 7.44 -5.64 4.93
N VAL A 14 7.38 -4.60 4.10
CA VAL A 14 6.67 -3.37 4.46
C VAL A 14 5.19 -3.66 4.68
N LEU A 15 4.56 -4.40 3.78
CA LEU A 15 3.15 -4.72 3.92
C LEU A 15 2.88 -5.53 5.19
N ILE A 16 3.75 -6.48 5.54
CA ILE A 16 3.61 -7.27 6.77
C ILE A 16 3.65 -6.35 8.00
N VAL A 17 4.61 -5.42 8.03
CA VAL A 17 4.69 -4.46 9.14
C VAL A 17 3.40 -3.64 9.23
N LEU A 18 2.95 -3.10 8.11
CA LEU A 18 1.76 -2.24 8.10
C LEU A 18 0.49 -2.98 8.51
N THR A 19 0.31 -4.21 8.03
CA THR A 19 -0.88 -4.98 8.39
C THR A 19 -0.87 -5.41 9.85
N ASN A 20 0.31 -5.49 10.47
CA ASN A 20 0.42 -5.80 11.88
C ASN A 20 0.18 -4.59 12.78
N VAL A 21 0.72 -3.42 12.41
CA VAL A 21 0.64 -2.23 13.28
C VAL A 21 -0.56 -1.34 12.98
N LEU A 22 -1.05 -1.38 11.77
CA LEU A 22 -2.21 -0.59 11.32
C LEU A 22 -3.16 -1.49 10.53
N PRO A 23 -3.75 -2.52 11.18
CA PRO A 23 -4.53 -3.52 10.46
C PRO A 23 -5.80 -2.96 9.83
N VAL A 24 -6.20 -3.58 8.73
CA VAL A 24 -7.53 -3.40 8.15
C VAL A 24 -8.28 -4.73 8.26
N PRO A 25 -9.62 -4.72 8.31
CA PRO A 25 -10.39 -5.94 8.56
C PRO A 25 -10.65 -6.79 7.31
N PHE A 26 -9.70 -6.78 6.37
CA PHE A 26 -9.80 -7.57 5.15
C PHE A 26 -8.40 -7.83 4.59
N PRO A 27 -8.22 -8.84 3.76
CA PRO A 27 -6.90 -9.15 3.21
C PRO A 27 -6.43 -8.08 2.21
N VAL A 28 -5.12 -7.85 2.20
CA VAL A 28 -4.47 -6.93 1.27
C VAL A 28 -3.40 -7.71 0.51
N ARG A 29 -3.42 -7.64 -0.81
CA ARG A 29 -2.47 -8.34 -1.67
C ARG A 29 -1.66 -7.37 -2.51
N LEU A 30 -0.42 -7.76 -2.80
CA LEU A 30 0.46 -7.05 -3.72
C LEU A 30 0.42 -7.72 -5.08
N ARG A 31 0.43 -6.90 -6.15
CA ARG A 31 0.60 -7.38 -7.52
C ARG A 31 1.59 -6.46 -8.24
N TRP A 32 2.36 -7.03 -9.15
CA TRP A 32 3.28 -6.27 -9.99
C TRP A 32 2.75 -6.24 -11.41
N ARG A 33 2.63 -5.04 -11.97
CA ARG A 33 2.02 -4.85 -13.28
C ARG A 33 2.70 -3.73 -14.06
N LYS A 34 2.43 -3.68 -15.35
CA LYS A 34 2.77 -2.51 -16.16
C LYS A 34 1.76 -1.43 -15.85
N LEU A 35 2.24 -0.30 -15.31
CA LEU A 35 1.40 0.82 -14.96
C LEU A 35 2.03 2.10 -15.49
N GLU A 36 1.23 3.12 -15.77
CA GLU A 36 1.74 4.43 -16.11
C GLU A 36 2.29 5.13 -14.88
N GLY A 37 1.58 5.03 -13.76
CA GLY A 37 2.05 5.56 -12.49
C GLY A 37 2.89 4.54 -11.74
N PHE A 38 3.27 4.88 -10.51
CA PHE A 38 4.10 3.99 -9.69
C PHE A 38 3.28 2.90 -9.01
N GLY A 39 2.03 3.19 -8.67
CA GLY A 39 1.17 2.22 -8.01
C GLY A 39 -0.29 2.62 -8.00
N GLU A 40 -1.13 1.65 -7.65
CA GLU A 40 -2.58 1.85 -7.50
C GLU A 40 -3.07 1.01 -6.34
N SER A 41 -4.14 1.47 -5.71
CA SER A 41 -4.82 0.68 -4.69
C SER A 41 -6.29 0.58 -5.00
N LEU A 42 -6.90 -0.55 -4.62
CA LEU A 42 -8.30 -0.79 -4.83
C LEU A 42 -8.84 -1.63 -3.69
N VAL A 43 -9.97 -1.21 -3.12
CA VAL A 43 -10.74 -2.02 -2.19
C VAL A 43 -11.98 -2.50 -2.92
N SER A 44 -12.15 -3.82 -2.98
CA SER A 44 -13.29 -4.45 -3.66
C SER A 44 -14.26 -5.02 -2.64
N THR A 45 -15.55 -4.91 -2.92
CA THR A 45 -16.61 -5.49 -2.09
C THR A 45 -17.43 -6.44 -2.95
N LYS A 46 -17.54 -7.69 -2.52
CA LYS A 46 -18.38 -8.68 -3.19
C LYS A 46 -19.84 -8.47 -2.82
N LYS A 47 -20.73 -9.17 -3.53
CA LYS A 47 -22.18 -9.08 -3.28
C LYS A 47 -22.56 -9.46 -1.85
N ASP A 48 -21.81 -10.38 -1.24
CA ASP A 48 -22.06 -10.84 0.12
C ASP A 48 -21.47 -9.90 1.19
N GLY A 49 -20.85 -8.78 0.77
CA GLY A 49 -20.24 -7.83 1.68
C GLY A 49 -18.78 -8.09 2.00
N THR A 50 -18.24 -9.21 1.54
CA THR A 50 -16.81 -9.53 1.76
C THR A 50 -15.92 -8.55 1.02
N ARG A 51 -14.92 -8.02 1.71
CA ARG A 51 -13.99 -7.04 1.14
C ARG A 51 -12.60 -7.62 1.01
N SER A 52 -11.84 -7.07 0.07
CA SER A 52 -10.42 -7.34 -0.09
C SER A 52 -9.77 -6.13 -0.76
N ALA A 53 -8.48 -5.98 -0.58
CA ALA A 53 -7.75 -4.88 -1.19
C ALA A 53 -6.57 -5.40 -2.00
N THR A 54 -6.19 -4.64 -3.01
CA THR A 54 -5.03 -4.92 -3.83
C THR A 54 -4.19 -3.67 -3.95
N ILE A 55 -2.88 -3.82 -3.82
CA ILE A 55 -1.91 -2.78 -4.13
C ILE A 55 -1.16 -3.25 -5.37
N ASP A 56 -1.30 -2.53 -6.47
CA ASP A 56 -0.57 -2.80 -7.70
C ASP A 56 0.67 -1.93 -7.73
N LEU A 57 1.81 -2.55 -8.00
CA LEU A 57 3.10 -1.88 -8.06
C LEU A 57 3.64 -1.95 -9.47
N ARG A 58 4.25 -0.87 -9.91
CA ARG A 58 4.86 -0.80 -11.22
C ARG A 58 6.10 -1.70 -11.28
N LEU A 59 6.23 -2.44 -12.37
CA LEU A 59 7.42 -3.26 -12.60
C LEU A 59 8.66 -2.36 -12.75
N GLY A 60 9.79 -2.85 -12.26
CA GLY A 60 11.08 -2.20 -12.47
C GLY A 60 11.49 -1.16 -11.45
N MET A 61 10.70 -0.96 -10.38
CA MET A 61 11.09 -0.03 -9.32
C MET A 61 12.13 -0.66 -8.40
N ASP A 62 13.01 0.19 -7.85
CA ASP A 62 13.97 -0.29 -6.86
C ASP A 62 13.28 -0.53 -5.50
N PRO A 63 13.97 -1.20 -4.55
CA PRO A 63 13.35 -1.53 -3.25
C PRO A 63 12.87 -0.32 -2.46
N ASP A 64 13.63 0.78 -2.45
CA ASP A 64 13.25 1.96 -1.68
C ASP A 64 12.00 2.61 -2.26
N LEU A 65 11.91 2.70 -3.58
CA LEU A 65 10.73 3.24 -4.24
C LEU A 65 9.53 2.33 -4.02
N CYS A 66 9.71 1.00 -4.07
CA CYS A 66 8.64 0.07 -3.74
C CYS A 66 8.11 0.29 -2.33
N SER A 67 9.00 0.47 -1.36
CA SER A 67 8.62 0.75 0.02
C SER A 67 7.75 2.01 0.11
N GLU A 68 8.18 3.08 -0.54
CA GLU A 68 7.45 4.36 -0.56
C GLU A 68 6.06 4.19 -1.17
N VAL A 69 5.98 3.46 -2.30
CA VAL A 69 4.71 3.27 -2.99
C VAL A 69 3.75 2.40 -2.17
N VAL A 70 4.26 1.36 -1.52
CA VAL A 70 3.41 0.52 -0.64
C VAL A 70 2.83 1.38 0.48
N CYS A 71 3.64 2.25 1.10
CA CYS A 71 3.16 3.14 2.15
C CYS A 71 2.07 4.08 1.63
N HIS A 72 2.30 4.67 0.46
CA HIS A 72 1.36 5.59 -0.17
C HIS A 72 0.01 4.90 -0.44
N GLU A 73 0.07 3.72 -1.05
CA GLU A 73 -1.15 2.99 -1.40
C GLU A 73 -1.85 2.41 -0.17
N TYR A 74 -1.10 1.96 0.82
CA TYR A 74 -1.70 1.48 2.06
C TYR A 74 -2.44 2.60 2.80
N ALA A 75 -1.91 3.82 2.76
CA ALA A 75 -2.60 4.97 3.33
C ALA A 75 -3.94 5.22 2.65
N HIS A 76 -4.01 5.04 1.32
CA HIS A 76 -5.29 5.12 0.61
C HIS A 76 -6.27 4.05 1.09
N ILE A 77 -5.78 2.83 1.34
CA ILE A 77 -6.63 1.75 1.85
C ILE A 77 -7.16 2.06 3.24
N LEU A 78 -6.30 2.56 4.14
CA LEU A 78 -6.72 2.95 5.49
C LEU A 78 -7.79 4.03 5.46
N ALA A 79 -7.68 4.97 4.55
CA ALA A 79 -8.60 6.10 4.45
C ALA A 79 -9.75 5.85 3.47
N TRP A 80 -9.87 4.64 2.92
CA TRP A 80 -10.74 4.34 1.79
C TRP A 80 -12.19 4.81 1.97
N ASP A 81 -12.76 4.51 3.13
CA ASP A 81 -14.17 4.83 3.39
C ASP A 81 -14.40 6.30 3.74
N TYR A 82 -13.35 7.05 4.02
CA TYR A 82 -13.44 8.42 4.52
C TYR A 82 -12.96 9.46 3.54
N GLN A 83 -12.17 9.07 2.55
CA GLN A 83 -11.61 10.03 1.61
C GLN A 83 -12.62 10.33 0.50
N GLY A 84 -12.86 11.61 0.26
CA GLY A 84 -13.72 12.02 -0.85
C GLY A 84 -12.95 12.13 -2.15
N ARG A 85 -11.64 12.34 -2.07
CA ARG A 85 -10.75 12.51 -3.21
C ARG A 85 -9.38 12.00 -2.86
N ASN A 86 -8.54 11.82 -3.90
CA ASN A 86 -7.15 11.46 -3.70
C ASN A 86 -6.41 12.55 -2.93
N HIS A 87 -5.59 12.13 -1.98
CA HIS A 87 -4.69 13.00 -1.21
C HIS A 87 -5.41 14.10 -0.42
N ASP A 88 -6.61 13.81 0.07
CA ASP A 88 -7.30 14.72 0.97
C ASP A 88 -6.72 14.66 2.40
N ALA A 89 -7.32 15.41 3.32
CA ALA A 89 -6.83 15.50 4.70
C ALA A 89 -6.83 14.15 5.40
N VAL A 90 -7.83 13.31 5.14
CA VAL A 90 -7.92 11.98 5.76
C VAL A 90 -6.78 11.08 5.27
N TRP A 91 -6.51 11.11 3.96
CA TRP A 91 -5.37 10.38 3.41
C TRP A 91 -4.05 10.87 4.00
N GLY A 92 -3.88 12.18 4.14
CA GLY A 92 -2.67 12.77 4.69
C GLY A 92 -2.39 12.30 6.10
N ILE A 93 -3.42 12.22 6.94
CA ILE A 93 -3.29 11.72 8.31
C ILE A 93 -2.90 10.24 8.28
N ALA A 94 -3.56 9.44 7.43
CA ALA A 94 -3.26 8.03 7.29
C ALA A 94 -1.82 7.82 6.81
N TYR A 95 -1.38 8.60 5.83
CA TYR A 95 -0.02 8.49 5.31
C TYR A 95 1.03 8.84 6.37
N ALA A 96 0.77 9.86 7.18
CA ALA A 96 1.69 10.23 8.26
C ALA A 96 1.86 9.07 9.25
N GLU A 97 0.77 8.39 9.60
CA GLU A 97 0.84 7.23 10.48
C GLU A 97 1.62 6.08 9.84
N VAL A 98 1.34 5.78 8.58
CA VAL A 98 2.04 4.72 7.85
C VAL A 98 3.54 4.99 7.81
N TYR A 99 3.91 6.21 7.45
CA TYR A 99 5.31 6.59 7.30
C TYR A 99 6.08 6.46 8.60
N LYS A 100 5.44 6.75 9.71
CA LYS A 100 6.03 6.65 11.04
C LYS A 100 6.59 5.24 11.33
N TYR A 101 5.89 4.21 10.88
CA TYR A 101 6.28 2.82 11.15
C TYR A 101 7.28 2.25 10.16
N VAL A 102 7.41 2.85 9.00
CA VAL A 102 8.24 2.31 7.92
C VAL A 102 9.56 3.05 7.77
N SER A 103 9.56 4.36 7.94
CA SER A 103 10.77 5.16 7.77
C SER A 103 11.81 4.95 8.88
N GLY A 104 11.39 4.43 10.01
CA GLY A 104 12.27 4.30 11.17
C GLY A 104 12.48 5.60 11.92
N ASP A 105 11.74 6.60 11.59
CA ASP A 105 11.91 7.97 12.06
C ASP A 105 10.90 8.26 13.17
N HIS A 106 11.03 7.52 14.23
CA HIS A 106 10.09 7.65 15.33
C HIS A 106 10.73 8.21 16.57
#